data_5b76db2ef37625774dc3438257065b98
#
_entry.id   5b76db2ef37625774dc3438257065b98
#
_cell.length_a   1.000
_cell.length_b   1.000
_cell.length_c   1.000
_cell.angle_alpha   90.00
_cell.angle_beta   90.00
_cell.angle_gamma   90.00
#
_symmetry.space_group_name_H-M   'P 1'
#
loop_
_entity.id
_entity.type
_entity.pdbx_description
1 polymer ?
#
loop_
_entity_poly.entity_id
_entity_poly.type
_entity_poly.pdbx_seq_one_letter_code
_entity_poly.pdbx_strand_id
1 'polypeptide(L)'
;DGVLILNQGAAIENSSLTYITPEGNIEQNVYQKVNGSAFGHGGQDLYMHNGKLYILSTNKDVYQKHEGDGTLVIADAVTLKREKVFKFDELKYPRPEGSLDENEFLPLVTPLRNIVVIDEKNIFFSDQKALFRFDSTTGELNIVEDSYHFGNQGNTIEAVAGTQGMVVIGDYIYTGGGGFWASTRLLEFKKGENKATRILPDLKGEFISGVCQTGEREIMIATCGRSGSTKSYFIFVNLDTWEIVKEKQVSADISAEFFDTPGIALAGDYVYFCAGKTSVSRISLKTWKVEENIIDLTKDAPNAKYLNCNAIA
;
A
#
# COMPACT_ATOMS: atom_id res chain seq x y z
N ASP A 1 22.83 -6.89 -0.88
CA ASP A 1 21.71 -7.83 -0.94
C ASP A 1 21.37 -8.27 0.48
N GLY A 2 20.19 -7.92 0.98
CA GLY A 2 19.67 -8.27 2.29
C GLY A 2 18.19 -7.88 2.33
N VAL A 3 17.55 -7.98 3.50
CA VAL A 3 16.12 -7.67 3.65
C VAL A 3 15.94 -6.52 4.63
N LEU A 4 15.22 -5.49 4.23
CA LEU A 4 14.74 -4.43 5.12
C LEU A 4 13.33 -4.76 5.61
N ILE A 5 13.11 -4.68 6.91
CA ILE A 5 11.81 -4.89 7.53
C ILE A 5 11.39 -3.58 8.19
N LEU A 6 10.22 -3.08 7.79
CA LEU A 6 9.56 -1.96 8.45
C LEU A 6 8.79 -2.46 9.67
N ASN A 7 9.18 -1.98 10.83
CA ASN A 7 8.45 -2.22 12.07
C ASN A 7 7.56 -1.01 12.33
N GLN A 8 6.26 -1.21 12.30
CA GLN A 8 5.27 -0.14 12.48
C GLN A 8 5.39 0.59 13.82
N GLY A 9 5.84 -0.11 14.86
CA GLY A 9 5.82 0.39 16.23
C GLY A 9 4.45 0.23 16.89
N ALA A 10 4.40 0.46 18.18
CA ALA A 10 3.14 0.54 18.94
C ALA A 10 2.55 1.96 18.84
N ALA A 11 1.34 2.15 19.38
CA ALA A 11 0.60 3.40 19.29
C ALA A 11 1.33 4.66 19.82
N ILE A 12 2.34 4.46 20.67
CA ILE A 12 3.16 5.52 21.28
C ILE A 12 4.67 5.35 21.04
N GLU A 13 5.05 4.35 20.24
CA GLU A 13 6.43 4.04 19.94
C GLU A 13 6.76 4.43 18.50
N ASN A 14 7.98 4.90 18.30
CA ASN A 14 8.50 5.17 16.98
C ASN A 14 8.63 3.90 16.15
N SER A 15 8.37 4.03 14.88
CA SER A 15 8.65 2.99 13.88
C SER A 15 10.15 2.83 13.68
N SER A 16 10.56 1.66 13.23
CA SER A 16 11.98 1.36 13.02
C SER A 16 12.22 0.51 11.79
N LEU A 17 13.46 0.49 11.32
CA LEU A 17 13.93 -0.43 10.30
C LEU A 17 14.85 -1.49 10.90
N THR A 18 14.57 -2.74 10.59
CA THR A 18 15.45 -3.89 10.83
C THR A 18 16.07 -4.31 9.51
N TYR A 19 17.36 -4.56 9.49
CA TYR A 19 18.07 -5.11 8.34
C TYR A 19 18.53 -6.53 8.65
N ILE A 20 18.24 -7.44 7.74
CA ILE A 20 18.77 -8.81 7.78
C ILE A 20 19.82 -8.92 6.70
N THR A 21 21.07 -9.19 7.08
CA THR A 21 22.17 -9.33 6.13
C THR A 21 22.02 -10.63 5.30
N PRO A 22 22.70 -10.76 4.16
CA PRO A 22 22.71 -12.00 3.39
C PRO A 22 23.16 -13.23 4.20
N GLU A 23 23.98 -13.04 5.23
CA GLU A 23 24.46 -14.09 6.14
C GLU A 23 23.44 -14.42 7.25
N GLY A 24 22.31 -13.69 7.31
CA GLY A 24 21.26 -13.89 8.31
C GLY A 24 21.45 -13.12 9.61
N ASN A 25 22.42 -12.20 9.71
CA ASN A 25 22.57 -11.34 10.88
C ASN A 25 21.47 -10.29 10.94
N ILE A 26 20.91 -10.05 12.13
CA ILE A 26 19.81 -9.12 12.35
C ILE A 26 20.36 -7.85 12.97
N GLU A 27 20.16 -6.72 12.28
CA GLU A 27 20.52 -5.39 12.74
C GLU A 27 19.25 -4.55 12.95
N GLN A 28 18.95 -4.21 14.20
CA GLN A 28 17.78 -3.41 14.55
C GLN A 28 18.07 -1.92 14.54
N ASN A 29 17.04 -1.10 14.28
CA ASN A 29 17.08 0.36 14.32
C ASN A 29 18.14 0.97 13.39
N VAL A 30 18.34 0.36 12.21
CA VAL A 30 19.42 0.73 11.29
C VAL A 30 19.29 2.17 10.80
N TYR A 31 18.08 2.68 10.56
CA TYR A 31 17.86 4.08 10.20
C TYR A 31 18.28 5.03 11.34
N GLN A 32 17.85 4.76 12.56
CA GLN A 32 18.15 5.59 13.72
C GLN A 32 19.65 5.61 14.06
N LYS A 33 20.32 4.49 13.89
CA LYS A 33 21.79 4.41 14.08
C LYS A 33 22.55 5.35 13.14
N VAL A 34 22.06 5.51 11.91
CA VAL A 34 22.69 6.36 10.89
C VAL A 34 22.34 7.83 11.08
N ASN A 35 21.08 8.14 11.40
CA ASN A 35 20.54 9.49 11.36
C ASN A 35 20.41 10.16 12.75
N GLY A 36 20.58 9.40 13.83
CA GLY A 36 20.47 9.90 15.22
C GLY A 36 19.01 10.12 15.67
N SER A 37 18.04 9.87 14.80
CA SER A 37 16.61 10.04 15.07
C SER A 37 15.80 8.94 14.37
N ALA A 38 14.59 8.64 14.86
CA ALA A 38 13.65 7.78 14.16
C ALA A 38 12.98 8.54 12.99
N PHE A 39 12.48 7.85 12.00
CA PHE A 39 11.80 8.50 10.88
C PHE A 39 10.37 8.97 11.24
N GLY A 40 9.67 8.29 12.12
CA GLY A 40 8.33 8.70 12.57
C GLY A 40 7.54 7.58 13.22
N HIS A 41 6.29 7.87 13.55
CA HIS A 41 5.30 6.93 14.06
C HIS A 41 4.52 6.25 12.95
N GLY A 42 3.97 5.07 13.25
CA GLY A 42 3.04 4.38 12.36
C GLY A 42 3.63 4.19 10.98
N GLY A 43 4.82 3.58 10.88
CA GLY A 43 5.45 3.24 9.62
C GLY A 43 4.52 2.36 8.79
N GLN A 44 4.23 2.78 7.56
CA GLN A 44 3.20 2.18 6.74
C GLN A 44 3.78 1.40 5.57
N ASP A 45 4.74 1.97 4.85
CA ASP A 45 5.27 1.34 3.65
C ASP A 45 6.68 1.81 3.33
N LEU A 46 7.40 0.99 2.56
CA LEU A 46 8.74 1.25 2.02
C LEU A 46 8.73 1.05 0.51
N TYR A 47 9.37 1.96 -0.20
CA TYR A 47 9.56 1.81 -1.63
C TYR A 47 11.00 2.15 -2.03
N MET A 48 11.62 1.27 -2.82
CA MET A 48 12.95 1.53 -3.38
C MET A 48 12.87 1.95 -4.84
N HIS A 49 13.47 3.07 -5.16
CA HIS A 49 13.53 3.54 -6.54
C HIS A 49 14.83 4.31 -6.80
N ASN A 50 15.55 3.95 -7.86
CA ASN A 50 16.77 4.63 -8.31
C ASN A 50 17.78 4.92 -7.20
N GLY A 51 18.11 3.91 -6.37
CA GLY A 51 19.08 4.02 -5.28
C GLY A 51 18.59 4.82 -4.07
N LYS A 52 17.32 5.16 -4.02
CA LYS A 52 16.66 5.84 -2.89
C LYS A 52 15.66 4.94 -2.22
N LEU A 53 15.57 5.07 -0.90
CA LEU A 53 14.54 4.47 -0.06
C LEU A 53 13.54 5.54 0.35
N TYR A 54 12.29 5.32 0.01
CA TYR A 54 11.15 6.14 0.41
C TYR A 54 10.47 5.46 1.59
N ILE A 55 10.37 6.16 2.72
CA ILE A 55 9.78 5.64 3.95
C ILE A 55 8.52 6.45 4.24
N LEU A 56 7.38 5.79 4.23
CA LEU A 56 6.09 6.40 4.54
C LEU A 56 5.68 6.08 5.97
N SER A 57 5.35 7.12 6.74
CA SER A 57 4.82 6.99 8.09
C SER A 57 3.69 7.99 8.33
N THR A 58 2.97 7.85 9.43
CA THR A 58 1.97 8.86 9.80
C THR A 58 2.59 10.07 10.49
N ASN A 59 3.76 9.90 11.06
CA ASN A 59 4.49 10.88 11.88
C ASN A 59 3.64 11.54 12.99
N LYS A 60 2.58 10.85 13.43
CA LYS A 60 1.73 11.24 14.55
C LYS A 60 1.39 10.02 15.39
N ASP A 61 1.53 10.13 16.70
CA ASP A 61 1.01 9.14 17.63
C ASP A 61 -0.50 9.29 17.84
N VAL A 62 -1.11 8.42 18.63
CA VAL A 62 -2.53 8.48 18.97
C VAL A 62 -2.92 9.74 19.76
N TYR A 63 -1.95 10.43 20.34
CA TYR A 63 -2.13 11.70 21.07
C TYR A 63 -1.88 12.91 20.18
N GLN A 64 -1.72 12.72 18.88
CA GLN A 64 -1.42 13.77 17.90
C GLN A 64 -0.07 14.48 18.14
N LYS A 65 0.86 13.83 18.81
CA LYS A 65 2.24 14.31 18.97
C LYS A 65 3.05 13.90 17.74
N HIS A 66 3.84 14.84 17.26
CA HIS A 66 4.79 14.56 16.18
C HIS A 66 6.11 14.11 16.80
N GLU A 67 6.54 12.94 16.42
CA GLU A 67 7.85 12.42 16.78
C GLU A 67 8.56 11.86 15.54
N GLY A 68 9.88 11.91 15.55
CA GLY A 68 10.69 11.50 14.43
C GLY A 68 10.85 12.58 13.36
N ASP A 69 11.47 12.19 12.26
CA ASP A 69 11.91 13.12 11.22
C ASP A 69 10.75 13.66 10.38
N GLY A 70 9.87 12.80 9.91
CA GLY A 70 8.75 13.24 9.06
C GLY A 70 7.81 12.12 8.62
N THR A 71 6.82 12.52 7.85
CA THR A 71 5.80 11.63 7.28
C THR A 71 6.32 10.88 6.06
N LEU A 72 7.02 11.59 5.17
CA LEU A 72 7.75 11.01 4.06
C LEU A 72 9.23 11.33 4.23
N VAL A 73 10.03 10.31 4.34
CA VAL A 73 11.49 10.41 4.40
C VAL A 73 12.06 9.79 3.14
N ILE A 74 12.95 10.51 2.47
CA ILE A 74 13.75 10.01 1.35
C ILE A 74 15.18 9.86 1.84
N ALA A 75 15.71 8.65 1.76
CA ALA A 75 17.05 8.29 2.17
C ALA A 75 17.82 7.60 1.04
N ASP A 76 19.13 7.61 1.10
CA ASP A 76 19.97 6.75 0.26
C ASP A 76 19.70 5.28 0.61
N ALA A 77 19.43 4.44 -0.37
CA ALA A 77 18.99 3.05 -0.16
C ALA A 77 20.10 2.13 0.38
N VAL A 78 21.35 2.52 0.23
CA VAL A 78 22.52 1.73 0.70
C VAL A 78 22.97 2.16 2.08
N THR A 79 23.15 3.46 2.26
CA THR A 79 23.69 4.03 3.51
C THR A 79 22.60 4.35 4.52
N LEU A 80 21.34 4.38 4.12
CA LEU A 80 20.17 4.83 4.89
C LEU A 80 20.26 6.28 5.37
N LYS A 81 21.22 7.05 4.85
CA LYS A 81 21.38 8.45 5.18
C LYS A 81 20.22 9.27 4.63
N ARG A 82 19.55 9.98 5.51
CA ARG A 82 18.43 10.88 5.20
C ARG A 82 18.87 11.98 4.25
N GLU A 83 18.11 12.21 3.19
CA GLU A 83 18.35 13.27 2.19
C GLU A 83 17.27 14.34 2.23
N LYS A 84 15.98 13.93 2.26
CA LYS A 84 14.81 14.84 2.31
C LYS A 84 13.81 14.35 3.35
N VAL A 85 13.09 15.29 3.92
CA VAL A 85 12.03 15.01 4.90
C VAL A 85 10.85 15.92 4.64
N PHE A 86 9.64 15.35 4.66
CA PHE A 86 8.39 16.09 4.57
C PHE A 86 7.51 15.73 5.77
N LYS A 87 7.10 16.75 6.52
CA LYS A 87 6.30 16.58 7.73
C LYS A 87 4.82 16.56 7.43
N PHE A 88 4.06 15.87 8.25
CA PHE A 88 2.62 15.69 8.07
C PHE A 88 1.86 17.02 7.96
N ASP A 89 2.18 18.01 8.80
CA ASP A 89 1.49 19.30 8.82
C ASP A 89 1.81 20.18 7.60
N GLU A 90 2.89 19.87 6.89
CA GLU A 90 3.29 20.55 5.65
C GLU A 90 2.60 19.95 4.42
N LEU A 91 2.05 18.72 4.55
CA LEU A 91 1.41 18.00 3.46
C LEU A 91 -0.10 18.31 3.43
N LYS A 92 -0.44 19.36 2.68
CA LYS A 92 -1.83 19.75 2.42
C LYS A 92 -2.10 19.77 0.93
N TYR A 93 -3.30 19.39 0.55
CA TYR A 93 -3.71 19.37 -0.85
C TYR A 93 -4.86 20.35 -1.10
N PRO A 94 -4.97 20.90 -2.32
CA PRO A 94 -6.09 21.77 -2.70
C PRO A 94 -7.41 21.02 -2.53
N ARG A 95 -8.41 21.72 -2.01
CA ARG A 95 -9.76 21.20 -1.89
C ARG A 95 -10.27 20.74 -3.26
N PRO A 96 -10.77 19.49 -3.39
CA PRO A 96 -11.30 18.98 -4.66
C PRO A 96 -12.53 19.77 -5.10
N GLU A 97 -12.70 19.92 -6.40
CA GLU A 97 -13.90 20.52 -6.97
C GLU A 97 -15.15 19.73 -6.53
N GLY A 98 -16.21 20.43 -6.17
CA GLY A 98 -17.46 19.83 -5.66
C GLY A 98 -17.46 19.52 -4.15
N SER A 99 -16.34 19.66 -3.44
CA SER A 99 -16.31 19.55 -1.99
C SER A 99 -17.02 20.73 -1.32
N LEU A 100 -17.79 20.43 -0.28
CA LEU A 100 -18.44 21.45 0.57
C LEU A 100 -17.59 21.89 1.77
N ASP A 101 -16.32 21.47 1.85
CA ASP A 101 -15.41 21.93 2.89
C ASP A 101 -15.11 23.42 2.70
N GLU A 102 -15.05 24.18 3.80
CA GLU A 102 -14.81 25.61 3.76
C GLU A 102 -13.33 25.96 3.56
N ASN A 103 -12.42 25.02 3.87
CA ASN A 103 -10.99 25.24 3.75
C ASN A 103 -10.51 25.09 2.29
N GLU A 104 -9.67 25.98 1.83
CA GLU A 104 -9.05 25.92 0.51
C GLU A 104 -8.05 24.76 0.39
N PHE A 105 -7.33 24.46 1.48
CA PHE A 105 -6.37 23.34 1.58
C PHE A 105 -6.76 22.39 2.69
N LEU A 106 -6.78 21.11 2.38
CA LEU A 106 -7.17 20.04 3.28
C LEU A 106 -5.93 19.25 3.75
N PRO A 107 -5.90 18.79 5.01
CA PRO A 107 -4.84 17.92 5.52
C PRO A 107 -5.07 16.47 5.10
N LEU A 108 -3.98 15.70 5.07
CA LEU A 108 -4.02 14.25 4.99
C LEU A 108 -4.74 13.64 6.21
N VAL A 109 -5.27 12.43 6.05
CA VAL A 109 -5.94 11.67 7.11
C VAL A 109 -5.15 10.42 7.45
N THR A 110 -4.89 10.21 8.72
CA THR A 110 -4.18 9.02 9.20
C THR A 110 -5.09 7.80 9.33
N PRO A 111 -4.59 6.60 9.18
CA PRO A 111 -3.22 6.27 8.75
C PRO A 111 -3.02 6.50 7.25
N LEU A 112 -1.80 6.85 6.87
CA LEU A 112 -1.35 6.71 5.49
C LEU A 112 -1.20 5.23 5.16
N ARG A 113 -1.03 4.90 3.86
CA ARG A 113 -0.99 3.51 3.44
C ARG A 113 0.16 3.24 2.48
N ASN A 114 -0.13 2.85 1.28
CA ASN A 114 0.87 2.40 0.32
C ASN A 114 1.56 3.57 -0.37
N ILE A 115 2.82 3.37 -0.74
CA ILE A 115 3.59 4.32 -1.54
C ILE A 115 4.21 3.62 -2.75
N VAL A 116 4.19 4.29 -3.91
CA VAL A 116 4.95 3.92 -5.09
C VAL A 116 5.57 5.15 -5.73
N VAL A 117 6.67 4.96 -6.44
CA VAL A 117 7.44 6.05 -7.01
C VAL A 117 7.73 5.77 -8.47
N ILE A 118 7.36 6.69 -9.36
CA ILE A 118 7.78 6.69 -10.76
C ILE A 118 9.06 7.53 -10.90
N ASP A 119 9.07 8.69 -10.27
CA ASP A 119 10.23 9.60 -10.13
C ASP A 119 10.01 10.61 -8.99
N GLU A 120 10.94 11.54 -8.78
CA GLU A 120 10.88 12.54 -7.70
C GLU A 120 9.67 13.50 -7.77
N LYS A 121 9.07 13.69 -8.94
CA LYS A 121 7.87 14.52 -9.14
C LYS A 121 6.58 13.72 -9.12
N ASN A 122 6.69 12.39 -9.15
CA ASN A 122 5.57 11.48 -9.27
C ASN A 122 5.69 10.39 -8.22
N ILE A 123 5.57 10.79 -6.96
CA ILE A 123 5.46 9.94 -5.79
C ILE A 123 3.97 9.82 -5.48
N PHE A 124 3.43 8.60 -5.51
CA PHE A 124 2.04 8.36 -5.20
C PHE A 124 1.91 7.62 -3.88
N PHE A 125 1.03 8.10 -3.03
CA PHE A 125 0.66 7.42 -1.79
C PHE A 125 -0.80 7.66 -1.46
N SER A 126 -1.38 6.84 -0.61
CA SER A 126 -2.78 6.95 -0.21
C SER A 126 -2.92 7.23 1.27
N ASP A 127 -4.02 7.87 1.62
CA ASP A 127 -4.55 7.94 2.98
C ASP A 127 -5.90 7.18 3.06
N GLN A 128 -6.70 7.44 4.08
CA GLN A 128 -8.02 6.85 4.20
C GLN A 128 -9.06 7.45 3.24
N LYS A 129 -8.73 8.53 2.54
CA LYS A 129 -9.70 9.28 1.73
C LYS A 129 -9.43 9.22 0.25
N ALA A 130 -8.17 9.21 -0.18
CA ALA A 130 -7.82 9.30 -1.58
C ALA A 130 -6.41 8.79 -1.88
N LEU A 131 -6.08 8.72 -3.17
CA LEU A 131 -4.72 8.65 -3.68
C LEU A 131 -4.20 10.06 -3.92
N PHE A 132 -2.93 10.30 -3.63
CA PHE A 132 -2.26 11.58 -3.81
C PHE A 132 -1.03 11.41 -4.70
N ARG A 133 -0.75 12.43 -5.50
CA ARG A 133 0.50 12.60 -6.23
C ARG A 133 1.30 13.72 -5.59
N PHE A 134 2.52 13.43 -5.23
CA PHE A 134 3.44 14.35 -4.56
C PHE A 134 4.69 14.60 -5.41
N ASP A 135 5.04 15.88 -5.56
CA ASP A 135 6.29 16.33 -6.14
C ASP A 135 7.29 16.70 -5.03
N SER A 136 8.30 15.87 -4.80
CA SER A 136 9.31 16.11 -3.77
C SER A 136 10.31 17.20 -4.12
N THR A 137 10.25 17.76 -5.32
CA THR A 137 11.12 18.88 -5.75
C THR A 137 10.52 20.24 -5.41
N THR A 138 9.18 20.31 -5.36
CA THR A 138 8.44 21.54 -5.05
C THR A 138 7.71 21.47 -3.71
N GLY A 139 7.42 20.26 -3.22
CA GLY A 139 6.54 20.04 -2.06
C GLY A 139 5.06 20.05 -2.41
N GLU A 140 4.70 20.10 -3.68
CA GLU A 140 3.32 20.15 -4.14
C GLU A 140 2.64 18.79 -3.96
N LEU A 141 1.46 18.79 -3.31
CA LEU A 141 0.63 17.62 -3.09
C LEU A 141 -0.72 17.83 -3.79
N ASN A 142 -1.08 16.91 -4.66
CA ASN A 142 -2.33 16.92 -5.39
C ASN A 142 -3.14 15.67 -5.07
N ILE A 143 -4.45 15.84 -4.84
CA ILE A 143 -5.39 14.72 -4.79
C ILE A 143 -5.62 14.22 -6.22
N VAL A 144 -5.74 12.89 -6.38
CA VAL A 144 -5.94 12.26 -7.68
C VAL A 144 -7.43 11.96 -7.88
N GLU A 145 -8.04 12.54 -8.92
CA GLU A 145 -9.42 12.28 -9.28
C GLU A 145 -9.66 10.79 -9.63
N ASP A 146 -10.90 10.34 -9.45
CA ASP A 146 -11.34 8.95 -9.58
C ASP A 146 -10.80 7.99 -8.51
N SER A 147 -9.87 8.43 -7.64
CA SER A 147 -9.40 7.65 -6.50
C SER A 147 -10.28 7.76 -5.26
N TYR A 148 -11.25 8.65 -5.28
CA TYR A 148 -12.18 8.96 -4.20
C TYR A 148 -13.59 9.21 -4.73
N HIS A 149 -14.56 9.24 -3.83
CA HIS A 149 -15.91 9.77 -4.09
C HIS A 149 -16.36 10.67 -2.93
N PHE A 150 -17.36 11.48 -3.19
CA PHE A 150 -18.02 12.24 -2.14
C PHE A 150 -19.10 11.39 -1.48
N GLY A 151 -19.09 11.36 -0.14
CA GLY A 151 -20.17 10.77 0.64
C GLY A 151 -21.51 11.52 0.44
N ASN A 152 -22.59 10.95 0.96
CA ASN A 152 -23.97 11.42 0.74
C ASN A 152 -24.24 12.90 1.09
N GLN A 153 -23.37 13.52 1.88
CA GLN A 153 -23.50 14.94 2.26
C GLN A 153 -22.56 15.86 1.47
N GLY A 154 -21.80 15.33 0.50
CA GLY A 154 -20.91 16.10 -0.35
C GLY A 154 -19.67 16.71 0.33
N ASN A 155 -19.51 16.50 1.63
CA ASN A 155 -18.41 17.05 2.43
C ASN A 155 -17.40 16.00 2.92
N THR A 156 -17.70 14.74 2.74
CA THR A 156 -16.83 13.63 3.14
C THR A 156 -16.25 12.98 1.88
N ILE A 157 -14.93 12.92 1.81
CA ILE A 157 -14.20 12.20 0.77
C ILE A 157 -13.92 10.79 1.30
N GLU A 158 -14.19 9.78 0.50
CA GLU A 158 -13.99 8.37 0.82
C GLU A 158 -13.13 7.72 -0.25
N ALA A 159 -12.12 6.95 0.16
CA ALA A 159 -11.20 6.32 -0.76
C ALA A 159 -11.85 5.18 -1.54
N VAL A 160 -11.56 5.12 -2.84
CA VAL A 160 -11.95 4.02 -3.73
C VAL A 160 -10.75 3.38 -4.43
N ALA A 161 -9.52 3.89 -4.21
CA ALA A 161 -8.31 3.38 -4.85
C ALA A 161 -7.08 3.52 -3.95
N GLY A 162 -6.03 2.76 -4.24
CA GLY A 162 -4.72 2.87 -3.60
C GLY A 162 -4.63 2.30 -2.18
N THR A 163 -5.68 1.69 -1.65
CA THR A 163 -5.70 1.22 -0.26
C THR A 163 -5.13 -0.19 -0.10
N GLN A 164 -5.07 -0.99 -1.16
CA GLN A 164 -4.67 -2.40 -1.14
C GLN A 164 -3.50 -2.68 -2.10
N GLY A 165 -2.55 -1.78 -2.15
CA GLY A 165 -1.37 -1.89 -2.98
C GLY A 165 -1.50 -1.24 -4.35
N MET A 166 -0.34 -0.96 -4.91
CA MET A 166 -0.18 -0.34 -6.22
C MET A 166 0.98 -1.00 -6.95
N VAL A 167 0.92 -1.03 -8.28
CA VAL A 167 1.98 -1.55 -9.14
C VAL A 167 2.40 -0.46 -10.13
N VAL A 168 3.70 -0.25 -10.29
CA VAL A 168 4.26 0.67 -11.28
C VAL A 168 4.76 -0.12 -12.48
N ILE A 169 4.29 0.22 -13.68
CA ILE A 169 4.78 -0.34 -14.95
C ILE A 169 5.05 0.82 -15.92
N GLY A 170 6.31 1.11 -16.16
CA GLY A 170 6.72 2.28 -16.95
C GLY A 170 6.26 3.60 -16.32
N ASP A 171 5.53 4.41 -17.06
CA ASP A 171 5.00 5.69 -16.61
C ASP A 171 3.59 5.59 -16.00
N TYR A 172 3.14 4.39 -15.65
CA TYR A 172 1.78 4.16 -15.16
C TYR A 172 1.76 3.46 -13.80
N ILE A 173 0.72 3.78 -13.03
CA ILE A 173 0.39 3.12 -11.78
C ILE A 173 -0.95 2.39 -11.96
N TYR A 174 -1.00 1.17 -11.48
CA TYR A 174 -2.20 0.34 -11.46
C TYR A 174 -2.58 0.03 -10.03
N THR A 175 -3.85 0.20 -9.70
CA THR A 175 -4.37 -0.12 -8.37
C THR A 175 -5.81 -0.60 -8.45
N GLY A 176 -6.18 -1.44 -7.50
CA GLY A 176 -7.58 -1.77 -7.30
C GLY A 176 -8.33 -0.63 -6.62
N GLY A 177 -9.60 -0.53 -6.91
CA GLY A 177 -10.54 0.37 -6.26
C GLY A 177 -11.85 -0.32 -5.94
N GLY A 178 -12.59 0.21 -5.01
CA GLY A 178 -13.87 -0.33 -4.58
C GLY A 178 -13.99 -0.40 -3.06
N GLY A 179 -15.13 -0.83 -2.57
CA GLY A 179 -15.40 -0.93 -1.15
C GLY A 179 -16.90 -0.87 -0.86
N PHE A 180 -17.28 -0.44 0.35
CA PHE A 180 -18.68 -0.42 0.76
C PHE A 180 -19.59 0.42 -0.14
N TRP A 181 -19.03 1.45 -0.77
CA TRP A 181 -19.80 2.48 -1.49
C TRP A 181 -19.48 2.52 -2.99
N ALA A 182 -18.57 1.69 -3.46
CA ALA A 182 -18.17 1.66 -4.86
C ALA A 182 -17.93 0.22 -5.34
N SER A 183 -18.30 -0.07 -6.58
CA SER A 183 -18.01 -1.37 -7.21
C SER A 183 -16.50 -1.57 -7.35
N THR A 184 -16.08 -2.83 -7.28
CA THR A 184 -14.68 -3.21 -7.51
C THR A 184 -14.27 -2.87 -8.95
N ARG A 185 -13.09 -2.28 -9.08
CA ARG A 185 -12.56 -1.79 -10.35
C ARG A 185 -11.04 -1.83 -10.37
N LEU A 186 -10.47 -1.82 -11.58
CA LEU A 186 -9.08 -1.51 -11.81
C LEU A 186 -8.98 -0.07 -12.30
N LEU A 187 -8.01 0.69 -11.77
CA LEU A 187 -7.69 2.04 -12.19
C LEU A 187 -6.25 2.11 -12.66
N GLU A 188 -6.04 2.89 -13.72
CA GLU A 188 -4.73 3.26 -14.24
C GLU A 188 -4.54 4.77 -14.07
N PHE A 189 -3.41 5.16 -13.53
CA PHE A 189 -2.99 6.57 -13.42
C PHE A 189 -1.66 6.76 -14.14
N LYS A 190 -1.53 7.86 -14.88
CA LYS A 190 -0.34 8.16 -15.62
C LYS A 190 0.52 9.19 -14.88
N LYS A 191 1.82 9.05 -15.02
CA LYS A 191 2.81 10.04 -14.59
C LYS A 191 2.43 11.46 -15.03
N GLY A 192 2.45 12.40 -14.10
CA GLY A 192 2.10 13.80 -14.34
C GLY A 192 0.61 14.11 -14.34
N GLU A 193 -0.26 13.10 -14.32
CA GLU A 193 -1.71 13.30 -14.31
C GLU A 193 -2.27 13.19 -12.89
N ASN A 194 -3.34 13.96 -12.64
CA ASN A 194 -4.07 13.92 -11.36
C ASN A 194 -5.47 13.29 -11.54
N LYS A 195 -5.63 12.39 -12.48
CA LYS A 195 -6.87 11.71 -12.80
C LYS A 195 -6.60 10.33 -13.38
N ALA A 196 -7.55 9.39 -13.20
CA ALA A 196 -7.46 8.09 -13.84
C ALA A 196 -7.49 8.23 -15.37
N THR A 197 -6.57 7.55 -16.05
CA THR A 197 -6.52 7.50 -17.52
C THR A 197 -7.42 6.42 -18.07
N ARG A 198 -7.55 5.32 -17.32
CA ARG A 198 -8.48 4.22 -17.66
C ARG A 198 -9.09 3.63 -16.39
N ILE A 199 -10.34 3.17 -16.51
CA ILE A 199 -11.08 2.47 -15.46
C ILE A 199 -11.69 1.22 -16.06
N LEU A 200 -11.45 0.06 -15.45
CA LEU A 200 -12.13 -1.19 -15.75
C LEU A 200 -13.10 -1.48 -14.60
N PRO A 201 -14.39 -1.20 -14.75
CA PRO A 201 -15.38 -1.32 -13.68
C PRO A 201 -15.87 -2.75 -13.47
N ASP A 202 -16.64 -2.94 -12.41
CA ASP A 202 -17.50 -4.10 -12.14
C ASP A 202 -16.76 -5.44 -12.16
N LEU A 203 -15.54 -5.45 -11.55
CA LEU A 203 -14.83 -6.70 -11.33
C LEU A 203 -15.61 -7.59 -10.35
N LYS A 204 -15.45 -8.90 -10.47
CA LYS A 204 -16.02 -9.84 -9.51
C LYS A 204 -15.37 -9.69 -8.13
N GLY A 205 -16.16 -9.93 -7.08
CA GLY A 205 -15.77 -9.73 -5.68
C GLY A 205 -16.33 -8.42 -5.12
N GLU A 206 -16.15 -8.20 -3.83
CA GLU A 206 -16.71 -7.04 -3.12
C GLU A 206 -15.62 -6.07 -2.66
N PHE A 207 -14.43 -6.60 -2.38
CA PHE A 207 -13.26 -5.84 -1.92
C PHE A 207 -12.02 -6.25 -2.70
N ILE A 208 -11.06 -5.35 -2.76
CA ILE A 208 -9.73 -5.63 -3.31
C ILE A 208 -8.85 -6.23 -2.20
N SER A 209 -8.12 -7.30 -2.53
CA SER A 209 -7.10 -7.90 -1.65
C SER A 209 -5.68 -7.52 -2.05
N GLY A 210 -5.48 -7.08 -3.28
CA GLY A 210 -4.19 -6.64 -3.77
C GLY A 210 -4.11 -6.63 -5.28
N VAL A 211 -3.01 -6.06 -5.79
CA VAL A 211 -2.68 -5.99 -7.21
C VAL A 211 -1.23 -6.42 -7.37
N CYS A 212 -0.96 -7.31 -8.33
CA CYS A 212 0.38 -7.82 -8.63
C CYS A 212 0.65 -7.80 -10.13
N GLN A 213 1.87 -7.51 -10.52
CA GLN A 213 2.32 -7.69 -11.90
C GLN A 213 2.61 -9.17 -12.15
N THR A 214 1.98 -9.78 -13.13
CA THR A 214 2.14 -11.20 -13.50
C THR A 214 2.83 -11.41 -14.85
N GLY A 215 2.97 -10.35 -15.62
CA GLY A 215 3.67 -10.34 -16.91
C GLY A 215 4.12 -8.93 -17.27
N GLU A 216 4.86 -8.79 -18.35
CA GLU A 216 5.35 -7.48 -18.80
C GLU A 216 4.19 -6.48 -19.01
N ARG A 217 3.09 -6.95 -19.61
CA ARG A 217 1.88 -6.17 -19.87
C ARG A 217 0.63 -6.84 -19.32
N GLU A 218 0.77 -7.50 -18.17
CA GLU A 218 -0.33 -8.17 -17.48
C GLU A 218 -0.25 -7.91 -15.99
N ILE A 219 -1.39 -7.61 -15.40
CA ILE A 219 -1.57 -7.56 -13.96
C ILE A 219 -2.67 -8.52 -13.51
N MET A 220 -2.53 -8.96 -12.28
CA MET A 220 -3.55 -9.72 -11.56
C MET A 220 -4.11 -8.86 -10.43
N ILE A 221 -5.43 -8.77 -10.38
CA ILE A 221 -6.15 -8.19 -9.26
C ILE A 221 -6.75 -9.34 -8.46
N ALA A 222 -6.48 -9.36 -7.17
CA ALA A 222 -7.15 -10.24 -6.25
C ALA A 222 -8.32 -9.51 -5.59
N THR A 223 -9.47 -10.16 -5.56
CA THR A 223 -10.66 -9.66 -4.87
C THR A 223 -11.17 -10.70 -3.89
N CYS A 224 -11.91 -10.25 -2.89
CA CYS A 224 -12.53 -11.12 -1.89
C CYS A 224 -13.99 -10.73 -1.65
N GLY A 225 -14.73 -11.61 -0.98
CA GLY A 225 -16.05 -11.29 -0.46
C GLY A 225 -15.96 -10.62 0.93
N ARG A 226 -17.10 -10.26 1.48
CA ARG A 226 -17.20 -9.79 2.87
C ARG A 226 -16.79 -10.88 3.85
N SER A 227 -16.42 -10.47 5.05
CA SER A 227 -16.04 -11.36 6.15
C SER A 227 -16.93 -12.61 6.21
N GLY A 228 -16.29 -13.79 6.20
CA GLY A 228 -16.97 -15.10 6.16
C GLY A 228 -17.43 -15.55 4.76
N SER A 229 -17.21 -14.77 3.71
CA SER A 229 -17.45 -15.18 2.33
C SER A 229 -16.18 -15.77 1.70
N THR A 230 -16.31 -16.96 1.12
CA THR A 230 -15.21 -17.64 0.40
C THR A 230 -15.12 -17.25 -1.08
N LYS A 231 -15.79 -16.19 -1.49
CA LYS A 231 -15.82 -15.73 -2.89
C LYS A 231 -14.63 -14.84 -3.21
N SER A 232 -13.46 -15.44 -3.31
CA SER A 232 -12.24 -14.78 -3.73
C SER A 232 -11.96 -15.05 -5.20
N TYR A 233 -11.47 -14.05 -5.91
CA TYR A 233 -11.15 -14.15 -7.34
C TYR A 233 -9.76 -13.61 -7.63
N PHE A 234 -9.07 -14.24 -8.58
CA PHE A 234 -7.93 -13.68 -9.29
C PHE A 234 -8.37 -13.31 -10.70
N ILE A 235 -8.21 -12.05 -11.05
CA ILE A 235 -8.65 -11.46 -12.32
C ILE A 235 -7.42 -10.93 -13.03
N PHE A 236 -7.11 -11.47 -14.19
CA PHE A 236 -5.95 -11.10 -15.00
C PHE A 236 -6.38 -10.15 -16.09
N VAL A 237 -5.71 -9.04 -16.21
CA VAL A 237 -5.99 -7.99 -17.17
C VAL A 237 -4.77 -7.76 -18.06
N ASN A 238 -5.00 -7.82 -19.36
CA ASN A 238 -4.02 -7.40 -20.35
C ASN A 238 -4.04 -5.87 -20.43
N LEU A 239 -2.91 -5.24 -20.23
CA LEU A 239 -2.78 -3.78 -20.15
C LEU A 239 -2.79 -3.09 -21.52
N ASP A 240 -2.54 -3.82 -22.60
CA ASP A 240 -2.60 -3.26 -23.95
C ASP A 240 -4.03 -3.19 -24.47
N THR A 241 -4.80 -4.27 -24.30
CA THR A 241 -6.21 -4.33 -24.72
C THR A 241 -7.17 -3.78 -23.67
N TRP A 242 -6.75 -3.69 -22.40
CA TRP A 242 -7.58 -3.31 -21.25
C TRP A 242 -8.76 -4.27 -21.02
N GLU A 243 -8.52 -5.56 -21.23
CA GLU A 243 -9.53 -6.61 -21.14
C GLU A 243 -9.15 -7.68 -20.12
N ILE A 244 -10.15 -8.26 -19.48
CA ILE A 244 -9.97 -9.43 -18.63
C ILE A 244 -9.65 -10.63 -19.53
N VAL A 245 -8.43 -11.16 -19.43
CA VAL A 245 -7.99 -12.32 -20.19
C VAL A 245 -8.18 -13.63 -19.46
N LYS A 246 -8.29 -13.57 -18.14
CA LYS A 246 -8.51 -14.74 -17.30
C LYS A 246 -9.14 -14.35 -15.97
N GLU A 247 -10.04 -15.19 -15.50
CA GLU A 247 -10.66 -15.05 -14.21
C GLU A 247 -10.73 -16.41 -13.52
N LYS A 248 -10.37 -16.46 -12.26
CA LYS A 248 -10.39 -17.68 -11.47
C LYS A 248 -10.95 -17.44 -10.08
N GLN A 249 -12.06 -18.08 -9.77
CA GLN A 249 -12.52 -18.18 -8.38
C GLN A 249 -11.67 -19.18 -7.63
N VAL A 250 -11.29 -18.82 -6.42
CA VAL A 250 -10.51 -19.67 -5.50
C VAL A 250 -11.30 -19.89 -4.21
N SER A 251 -11.09 -21.04 -3.58
CA SER A 251 -11.79 -21.41 -2.34
C SER A 251 -11.10 -20.89 -1.08
N ALA A 252 -9.90 -20.30 -1.22
CA ALA A 252 -9.17 -19.72 -0.10
C ALA A 252 -9.73 -18.34 0.23
N ASP A 253 -9.71 -18.00 1.52
CA ASP A 253 -9.95 -16.64 1.99
C ASP A 253 -8.64 -15.86 1.83
N ILE A 254 -8.61 -14.92 0.88
CA ILE A 254 -7.48 -14.05 0.59
C ILE A 254 -7.79 -12.59 1.00
N SER A 255 -8.73 -12.41 1.91
CA SER A 255 -9.13 -11.07 2.34
C SER A 255 -7.96 -10.30 2.95
N ALA A 256 -7.88 -9.01 2.62
CA ALA A 256 -7.20 -8.05 3.45
C ALA A 256 -8.16 -7.63 4.55
N GLU A 257 -7.70 -7.56 5.80
CA GLU A 257 -8.50 -6.98 6.86
C GLU A 257 -8.73 -5.48 6.61
N PHE A 258 -9.81 -4.95 7.17
CA PHE A 258 -10.42 -3.66 6.85
C PHE A 258 -9.50 -2.43 6.86
N PHE A 259 -8.38 -2.50 7.54
CA PHE A 259 -7.40 -1.39 7.65
C PHE A 259 -5.99 -1.81 7.23
N ASP A 260 -5.82 -2.99 6.68
CA ASP A 260 -4.51 -3.53 6.37
C ASP A 260 -4.14 -3.30 4.89
N THR A 261 -2.86 -3.27 4.63
CA THR A 261 -2.25 -3.26 3.32
C THR A 261 -2.44 -4.59 2.59
N PRO A 262 -1.96 -4.78 1.38
CA PRO A 262 -2.37 -5.90 0.52
C PRO A 262 -2.41 -7.24 1.25
N GLY A 263 -3.53 -7.94 1.16
CA GLY A 263 -3.70 -9.28 1.73
C GLY A 263 -2.92 -10.35 1.00
N ILE A 264 -2.22 -9.99 -0.09
CA ILE A 264 -1.48 -10.92 -0.95
C ILE A 264 -0.11 -10.38 -1.33
N ALA A 265 0.82 -11.30 -1.61
CA ALA A 265 2.07 -11.02 -2.29
C ALA A 265 2.36 -12.09 -3.36
N LEU A 266 2.95 -11.68 -4.48
CA LEU A 266 3.35 -12.58 -5.56
C LEU A 266 4.86 -12.84 -5.49
N ALA A 267 5.25 -14.11 -5.41
CA ALA A 267 6.65 -14.52 -5.56
C ALA A 267 6.73 -15.75 -6.47
N GLY A 268 7.40 -15.60 -7.60
CA GLY A 268 7.45 -16.59 -8.65
C GLY A 268 6.05 -16.98 -9.13
N ASP A 269 5.74 -18.28 -9.11
CA ASP A 269 4.43 -18.79 -9.53
C ASP A 269 3.42 -18.90 -8.39
N TYR A 270 3.68 -18.29 -7.23
CA TYR A 270 2.83 -18.41 -6.05
C TYR A 270 2.34 -17.06 -5.55
N VAL A 271 1.07 -17.02 -5.19
CA VAL A 271 0.46 -15.94 -4.41
C VAL A 271 0.42 -16.36 -2.96
N TYR A 272 1.05 -15.59 -2.09
CA TYR A 272 1.08 -15.79 -0.64
C TYR A 272 0.01 -14.93 0.03
N PHE A 273 -0.58 -15.42 1.11
CA PHE A 273 -1.61 -14.71 1.88
C PHE A 273 -1.66 -15.23 3.31
N CYS A 274 -2.12 -14.41 4.24
CA CYS A 274 -2.27 -14.78 5.65
C CYS A 274 -3.67 -14.53 6.23
N ALA A 275 -4.47 -13.64 5.65
CA ALA A 275 -5.86 -13.39 6.05
C ALA A 275 -6.05 -13.22 7.58
N GLY A 276 -5.16 -12.45 8.24
CA GLY A 276 -5.22 -12.20 9.69
C GLY A 276 -4.93 -13.42 10.59
N LYS A 277 -4.43 -14.52 10.04
CA LYS A 277 -4.04 -15.73 10.81
C LYS A 277 -2.59 -15.67 11.26
N THR A 278 -2.19 -16.59 12.13
CA THR A 278 -0.79 -16.76 12.58
C THR A 278 0.06 -17.58 11.59
N SER A 279 -0.49 -17.91 10.44
CA SER A 279 0.17 -18.71 9.43
C SER A 279 0.05 -18.07 8.05
N VAL A 280 1.05 -18.30 7.21
CA VAL A 280 1.05 -17.94 5.80
C VAL A 280 0.67 -19.15 4.97
N SER A 281 -0.21 -18.94 4.01
CA SER A 281 -0.61 -19.92 3.00
C SER A 281 -0.23 -19.42 1.62
N ARG A 282 -0.27 -20.29 0.61
CA ARG A 282 -0.03 -19.88 -0.79
C ARG A 282 -0.90 -20.62 -1.79
N ILE A 283 -1.07 -20.02 -2.96
CA ILE A 283 -1.77 -20.61 -4.10
C ILE A 283 -0.83 -20.62 -5.30
N SER A 284 -0.71 -21.78 -5.94
CA SER A 284 0.02 -21.90 -7.21
C SER A 284 -0.80 -21.33 -8.37
N LEU A 285 -0.28 -20.36 -9.11
CA LEU A 285 -0.91 -19.83 -10.32
C LEU A 285 -0.93 -20.80 -11.50
N LYS A 286 -0.10 -21.85 -11.44
CA LYS A 286 -0.08 -22.92 -12.47
C LYS A 286 -1.14 -23.97 -12.24
N THR A 287 -1.25 -24.44 -11.01
CA THR A 287 -2.12 -25.60 -10.68
C THR A 287 -3.39 -25.21 -9.94
N TRP A 288 -3.44 -24.00 -9.41
CA TRP A 288 -4.53 -23.47 -8.56
C TRP A 288 -4.70 -24.25 -7.24
N LYS A 289 -3.68 -25.01 -6.88
CA LYS A 289 -3.66 -25.72 -5.60
C LYS A 289 -3.32 -24.76 -4.48
N VAL A 290 -4.12 -24.79 -3.43
CA VAL A 290 -3.86 -24.10 -2.17
C VAL A 290 -2.98 -24.98 -1.30
N GLU A 291 -1.94 -24.39 -0.73
CA GLU A 291 -1.07 -25.00 0.28
C GLU A 291 -1.22 -24.16 1.55
N GLU A 292 -1.94 -24.71 2.52
CA GLU A 292 -2.26 -24.01 3.77
C GLU A 292 -1.11 -24.14 4.78
N ASN A 293 -0.94 -23.08 5.59
CA ASN A 293 -0.04 -23.06 6.75
C ASN A 293 1.40 -23.47 6.42
N ILE A 294 1.93 -22.99 5.28
CA ILE A 294 3.32 -23.29 4.88
C ILE A 294 4.34 -22.66 5.83
N ILE A 295 3.97 -21.57 6.49
CA ILE A 295 4.71 -20.94 7.58
C ILE A 295 3.74 -20.79 8.75
N ASP A 296 4.12 -21.29 9.91
CA ASP A 296 3.33 -21.19 11.15
C ASP A 296 4.17 -20.48 12.21
N LEU A 297 3.85 -19.22 12.46
CA LEU A 297 4.59 -18.40 13.42
C LEU A 297 4.40 -18.82 14.87
N THR A 298 3.36 -19.60 15.18
CA THR A 298 3.16 -20.06 16.57
C THR A 298 4.25 -21.03 17.02
N LYS A 299 4.99 -21.64 16.07
CA LYS A 299 6.15 -22.49 16.38
C LYS A 299 7.29 -21.70 17.00
N ASP A 300 7.53 -20.48 16.50
CA ASP A 300 8.63 -19.61 16.94
C ASP A 300 8.16 -18.53 17.93
N ALA A 301 6.88 -18.16 17.85
CA ALA A 301 6.23 -17.18 18.72
C ALA A 301 4.91 -17.72 19.29
N PRO A 302 4.94 -18.60 20.33
CA PRO A 302 3.75 -19.29 20.86
C PRO A 302 2.65 -18.36 21.38
N ASN A 303 2.99 -17.11 21.68
CA ASN A 303 2.04 -16.09 22.13
C ASN A 303 1.47 -15.23 20.99
N ALA A 304 1.87 -15.47 19.76
CA ALA A 304 1.32 -14.75 18.61
C ALA A 304 -0.16 -15.11 18.45
N LYS A 305 -1.01 -14.09 18.37
CA LYS A 305 -2.46 -14.26 18.20
C LYS A 305 -2.91 -14.11 16.76
N TYR A 306 -2.20 -13.30 16.01
CA TYR A 306 -2.43 -13.04 14.57
C TYR A 306 -1.19 -12.41 13.96
N LEU A 307 -1.07 -12.54 12.65
CA LEU A 307 -0.17 -11.74 11.84
C LEU A 307 -0.95 -10.51 11.38
N ASN A 308 -0.52 -9.38 11.83
CA ASN A 308 -0.91 -8.13 11.19
C ASN A 308 0.01 -7.95 9.98
N CYS A 309 -0.20 -8.78 8.97
CA CYS A 309 0.72 -8.86 7.85
C CYS A 309 0.30 -7.90 6.78
N ASN A 310 1.06 -6.86 6.70
CA ASN A 310 0.74 -5.83 5.76
C ASN A 310 1.58 -5.83 4.50
N ALA A 311 2.64 -6.54 4.44
CA ALA A 311 3.32 -6.79 3.18
C ALA A 311 4.25 -8.01 3.31
N ILE A 312 4.06 -8.94 2.42
CA ILE A 312 5.09 -9.89 2.04
C ILE A 312 5.62 -9.35 0.71
N ALA A 313 6.84 -8.84 0.69
CA ALA A 313 7.49 -8.39 -0.52
C ALA A 313 8.50 -9.44 -0.98
#